data_3983ee02f54119347e31c56c7f5f61b4
#
_entry.id   3983ee02f54119347e31c56c7f5f61b4
#
_cell.length_a   1.000
_cell.length_b   1.000
_cell.length_c   1.000
_cell.angle_alpha   90.00
_cell.angle_beta   90.00
_cell.angle_gamma   90.00
#
_symmetry.space_group_name_H-M   'P 1'
#
loop_
_entity.id
_entity.type
_entity.pdbx_description
1 polymer ?
#
loop_
_entity_poly.entity_id
_entity_poly.type
_entity_poly.pdbx_seq_one_letter_code
_entity_poly.pdbx_strand_id
1 'polypeptide(L)'
;VVAVDLSLPMLKLAPRGPAHRVQADGASLPLRDSSVGAVVLFNAFLFPREVERVLSPGGALVWVNSSGEQTPIYLSVEDLVAQLPGEWTGTSSRAGEGHWCVLTRA
;
A
#
# COMPACT_ATOMS: atom_id res chain seq x y z
N VAL A 1 -3.99 11.78 -7.10
CA VAL A 1 -4.19 10.42 -6.56
C VAL A 1 -4.52 9.47 -7.70
N VAL A 2 -3.89 8.31 -7.69
CA VAL A 2 -4.15 7.23 -8.63
C VAL A 2 -4.66 6.02 -7.86
N ALA A 3 -5.82 5.49 -8.24
CA ALA A 3 -6.37 4.25 -7.70
C ALA A 3 -6.09 3.11 -8.68
N VAL A 4 -5.41 2.08 -8.22
CA VAL A 4 -5.00 0.94 -9.04
C VAL A 4 -5.67 -0.33 -8.55
N ASP A 5 -6.26 -1.09 -9.45
CA ASP A 5 -6.81 -2.40 -9.16
C ASP A 5 -6.68 -3.29 -10.41
N LEU A 6 -6.45 -4.57 -10.20
CA LEU A 6 -6.45 -5.55 -11.28
C LEU A 6 -7.89 -5.81 -11.77
N SER A 7 -8.86 -5.66 -10.91
CA SER A 7 -10.28 -5.89 -11.19
C SER A 7 -10.97 -4.64 -11.71
N LEU A 8 -11.35 -4.62 -12.98
CA LEU A 8 -12.13 -3.55 -13.56
C LEU A 8 -13.50 -3.36 -12.88
N PRO A 9 -14.26 -4.42 -12.52
CA PRO A 9 -15.49 -4.25 -11.75
C PRO A 9 -15.28 -3.52 -10.42
N MET A 10 -14.21 -3.80 -9.70
CA MET A 10 -13.92 -3.11 -8.44
C MET A 10 -13.61 -1.63 -8.65
N LEU A 11 -12.90 -1.29 -9.71
CA LEU A 11 -12.64 0.10 -10.07
C LEU A 11 -13.92 0.85 -10.39
N LYS A 12 -14.87 0.21 -11.05
CA LYS A 12 -16.18 0.80 -11.39
C LYS A 12 -17.04 1.04 -10.14
N LEU A 13 -16.89 0.19 -9.11
CA LEU A 13 -17.62 0.32 -7.86
C LEU A 13 -16.95 1.29 -6.88
N ALA A 14 -15.72 1.68 -7.12
CA ALA A 14 -15.01 2.61 -6.26
C ALA A 14 -15.73 3.96 -6.19
N PRO A 15 -15.74 4.64 -5.03
CA PRO A 15 -16.36 5.95 -4.90
C PRO A 15 -15.80 6.94 -5.92
N ARG A 16 -16.68 7.75 -6.51
CA ARG A 16 -16.25 8.82 -7.40
C ARG A 16 -15.51 9.89 -6.61
N GLY A 17 -14.40 10.36 -7.16
CA GLY A 17 -13.57 11.38 -6.55
C GLY A 17 -12.49 11.84 -7.51
N PRO A 18 -11.52 12.64 -7.04
CA PRO A 18 -10.45 13.17 -7.90
C PRO A 18 -9.42 12.13 -8.31
N ALA A 19 -9.47 10.91 -7.77
CA ALA A 19 -8.52 9.86 -8.11
C ALA A 19 -8.73 9.35 -9.54
N HIS A 20 -7.64 9.27 -10.29
CA HIS A 20 -7.62 8.56 -11.56
C HIS A 20 -7.66 7.05 -11.28
N ARG A 21 -8.47 6.33 -12.04
CA ARG A 21 -8.62 4.87 -11.90
C ARG A 21 -7.84 4.18 -12.99
N VAL A 22 -7.00 3.25 -12.60
CA VAL A 22 -6.12 2.51 -13.51
C VAL A 22 -6.25 1.02 -13.23
N GLN A 23 -6.57 0.25 -14.27
CA GLN A 23 -6.52 -1.21 -14.20
C GLN A 23 -5.08 -1.65 -14.42
N ALA A 24 -4.45 -2.20 -13.39
CA ALA A 24 -3.08 -2.67 -13.46
C ALA A 24 -2.79 -3.68 -12.36
N ASP A 25 -1.73 -4.47 -12.57
CA ASP A 25 -1.20 -5.38 -11.58
C ASP A 25 -0.29 -4.60 -10.61
N GLY A 26 -0.53 -4.75 -9.31
CA GLY A 26 0.30 -4.15 -8.26
C GLY A 26 1.76 -4.59 -8.30
N ALA A 27 2.06 -5.73 -8.92
CA ALA A 27 3.43 -6.21 -9.13
C ALA A 27 4.15 -5.48 -10.26
N SER A 28 3.45 -4.69 -11.06
CA SER A 28 3.99 -3.92 -12.19
C SER A 28 3.18 -2.65 -12.40
N LEU A 29 3.43 -1.65 -11.56
CA LEU A 29 2.67 -0.40 -11.57
C LEU A 29 3.07 0.48 -12.76
N PRO A 30 2.09 1.11 -13.44
CA PRO A 30 2.36 2.02 -14.55
C PRO A 30 2.77 3.41 -14.04
N LEU A 31 3.74 3.44 -13.17
CA LEU A 31 4.25 4.65 -12.51
C LEU A 31 5.78 4.66 -12.64
N ARG A 32 6.33 5.86 -12.74
CA ARG A 32 7.79 6.04 -12.81
C ARG A 32 8.42 5.77 -11.44
N ASP A 33 9.72 5.46 -11.46
CA ASP A 33 10.53 5.38 -10.26
C ASP A 33 10.46 6.68 -9.46
N SER A 34 10.39 6.57 -8.16
CA SER A 34 10.44 7.72 -7.24
C SER A 34 9.41 8.82 -7.59
N SER A 35 8.21 8.44 -8.00
CA SER A 35 7.22 9.37 -8.52
C SER A 35 6.08 9.69 -7.56
N VAL A 36 5.92 8.95 -6.47
CA VAL A 36 4.80 9.14 -5.56
C VAL A 36 5.28 9.37 -4.14
N GLY A 37 4.58 10.25 -3.41
CA GLY A 37 4.91 10.58 -2.02
C GLY A 37 4.36 9.59 -1.01
N ALA A 38 3.37 8.80 -1.41
CA ALA A 38 2.78 7.77 -0.54
C ALA A 38 2.17 6.65 -1.37
N VAL A 39 2.26 5.44 -0.85
CA VAL A 39 1.52 4.27 -1.35
C VAL A 39 0.61 3.81 -0.24
N VAL A 40 -0.68 3.68 -0.54
CA VAL A 40 -1.68 3.18 0.40
C VAL A 40 -2.15 1.82 -0.07
N LEU A 41 -1.94 0.81 0.75
CA LEU A 41 -2.40 -0.56 0.51
C LEU A 41 -3.49 -0.90 1.53
N PHE A 42 -4.71 -0.95 1.05
CA PHE A 42 -5.89 -1.24 1.85
C PHE A 42 -6.39 -2.64 1.51
N ASN A 43 -6.20 -3.59 2.44
CA ASN A 43 -6.53 -5.00 2.22
C ASN A 43 -5.95 -5.54 0.90
N ALA A 44 -4.71 -5.20 0.60
CA ALA A 44 -4.06 -5.53 -0.66
C ALA A 44 -2.77 -6.33 -0.42
N PHE A 45 -2.31 -7.01 -1.47
CA PHE A 45 -1.03 -7.70 -1.42
C PHE A 45 0.13 -6.71 -1.41
N LEU A 46 1.18 -7.07 -0.70
CA LEU A 46 2.44 -6.35 -0.73
C LEU A 46 3.30 -6.85 -1.88
N PHE A 47 3.75 -5.93 -2.73
CA PHE A 47 4.79 -6.16 -3.73
C PHE A 47 5.99 -5.26 -3.37
N PRO A 48 6.93 -5.76 -2.55
CA PRO A 48 7.93 -4.92 -1.88
C PRO A 48 8.81 -4.10 -2.81
N ARG A 49 9.27 -4.72 -3.90
CA ARG A 49 10.15 -4.04 -4.86
C ARG A 49 9.44 -2.92 -5.60
N GLU A 50 8.17 -3.12 -5.91
CA GLU A 50 7.37 -2.15 -6.63
C GLU A 50 7.02 -0.95 -5.75
N VAL A 51 6.68 -1.20 -4.49
CA VAL A 51 6.48 -0.13 -3.49
C VAL A 51 7.76 0.70 -3.35
N GLU A 52 8.88 0.05 -3.18
CA GLU A 52 10.18 0.72 -3.03
C GLU A 52 10.54 1.52 -4.28
N ARG A 53 10.25 0.98 -5.46
CA ARG A 53 10.56 1.62 -6.73
C ARG A 53 9.81 2.93 -6.93
N VAL A 54 8.49 2.93 -6.68
CA VAL A 54 7.64 4.08 -6.99
C VAL A 54 7.66 5.17 -5.93
N LEU A 55 8.01 4.85 -4.69
CA LEU A 55 8.09 5.84 -3.62
C LEU A 55 9.26 6.79 -3.82
N SER A 56 8.98 8.09 -3.75
CA SER A 56 10.02 9.10 -3.71
C SER A 56 10.80 9.06 -2.38
N PRO A 57 12.03 9.61 -2.34
CA PRO A 57 12.76 9.73 -1.08
C PRO A 57 11.93 10.41 0.00
N GLY A 58 11.89 9.82 1.19
CA GLY A 58 11.04 10.31 2.28
C GLY A 58 9.55 9.96 2.14
N GLY A 59 9.18 9.21 1.13
CA GLY A 59 7.80 8.76 0.93
C GLY A 59 7.37 7.73 1.96
N ALA A 60 6.06 7.55 2.10
CA ALA A 60 5.45 6.69 3.11
C ALA A 60 4.67 5.54 2.49
N LEU A 61 4.77 4.37 3.11
CA LEU A 61 3.87 3.25 2.87
C LEU A 61 2.83 3.23 3.99
N VAL A 62 1.56 3.27 3.61
CA VAL A 62 0.43 3.10 4.53
C VAL A 62 -0.18 1.73 4.28
N TRP A 63 -0.16 0.89 5.29
CA TRP A 63 -0.67 -0.48 5.24
C TRP A 63 -1.89 -0.60 6.14
N VAL A 64 -3.02 -0.99 5.58
CA VAL A 64 -4.28 -1.08 6.31
C VAL A 64 -4.91 -2.47 6.13
N ASN A 65 -5.23 -3.11 7.23
CA ASN A 65 -6.01 -4.33 7.28
C ASN A 65 -7.28 -4.07 8.09
N SER A 66 -8.41 -3.95 7.42
CA SER A 66 -9.68 -3.53 8.03
C SER A 66 -10.21 -4.52 9.07
N SER A 67 -9.87 -5.80 8.96
CA SER A 67 -10.22 -6.85 9.93
C SER A 67 -9.03 -7.30 10.76
N GLY A 68 -7.97 -6.51 10.84
CA GLY A 68 -6.77 -6.80 11.60
C GLY A 68 -6.17 -8.15 11.21
N GLU A 69 -5.82 -8.96 12.19
CA GLU A 69 -5.23 -10.30 12.00
C GLU A 69 -6.15 -11.28 11.29
N GLN A 70 -7.45 -11.00 11.21
CA GLN A 70 -8.44 -11.80 10.48
C GLN A 70 -8.43 -11.51 8.97
N THR A 71 -7.73 -10.47 8.53
CA THR A 71 -7.59 -10.16 7.10
C THR A 71 -6.79 -11.27 6.42
N PRO A 72 -7.28 -11.88 5.32
CA PRO A 72 -6.61 -13.04 4.71
C PRO A 72 -5.16 -12.81 4.27
N ILE A 73 -4.80 -11.58 3.99
CA ILE A 73 -3.46 -11.17 3.53
C ILE A 73 -2.74 -10.33 4.58
N TYR A 74 -3.15 -10.47 5.84
CA TYR A 74 -2.55 -9.73 6.93
C TYR A 74 -1.04 -9.98 7.04
N LEU A 75 -0.29 -8.90 7.25
CA LEU A 75 1.12 -8.93 7.63
C LEU A 75 1.31 -8.03 8.85
N SER A 76 2.08 -8.48 9.80
CA SER A 76 2.50 -7.63 10.92
C SER A 76 3.49 -6.56 10.45
N VAL A 77 3.71 -5.54 11.27
CA VAL A 77 4.72 -4.51 10.97
C VAL A 77 6.10 -5.13 10.78
N GLU A 78 6.43 -6.10 11.63
CA GLU A 78 7.70 -6.82 11.56
C GLU A 78 7.85 -7.58 10.25
N ASP A 79 6.80 -8.24 9.79
CA ASP A 79 6.81 -8.96 8.52
C ASP A 79 6.91 -8.01 7.33
N LEU A 80 6.23 -6.86 7.37
CA LEU A 80 6.34 -5.84 6.34
C LEU A 80 7.78 -5.33 6.22
N VAL A 81 8.37 -4.95 7.35
CA VAL A 81 9.73 -4.44 7.38
C VAL A 81 10.73 -5.48 6.89
N ALA A 82 10.52 -6.75 7.25
CA ALA A 82 11.39 -7.84 6.81
C ALA A 82 11.34 -8.07 5.29
N GLN A 83 10.21 -7.80 4.64
CA GLN A 83 10.05 -7.98 3.20
C GLN A 83 10.48 -6.78 2.37
N LEU A 84 10.47 -5.58 2.95
CA LEU A 84 10.82 -4.36 2.22
C LEU A 84 12.33 -4.22 2.07
N PRO A 85 12.82 -3.82 0.87
CA PRO A 85 14.25 -3.55 0.67
C PRO A 85 14.70 -2.34 1.51
N GLY A 86 15.89 -2.44 2.11
CA GLY A 86 16.46 -1.36 2.93
C GLY A 86 15.92 -1.34 4.35
N GLU A 87 16.08 -0.20 5.00
CA GLU A 87 15.66 0.01 6.38
C GLU A 87 14.42 0.89 6.44
N TRP A 88 13.43 0.44 7.20
CA TRP A 88 12.15 1.12 7.35
C TRP A 88 11.81 1.26 8.82
N THR A 89 11.22 2.39 9.17
CA THR A 89 10.73 2.66 10.51
C THR A 89 9.32 3.23 10.42
N GLY A 90 8.56 3.08 11.48
CA GLY A 90 7.22 3.64 11.49
C GLY A 90 6.44 3.34 12.75
N THR A 91 5.16 3.65 12.67
CA THR A 91 4.21 3.48 13.76
C THR A 91 3.02 2.66 13.30
N SER A 92 2.40 1.96 14.24
CA SER A 92 1.18 1.22 14.00
C SER A 92 0.16 1.49 15.08
N SER A 93 -1.11 1.25 14.77
CA SER A 93 -2.19 1.37 15.73
C SER A 93 -3.39 0.53 15.28
N ARG A 94 -4.41 0.51 16.12
CA ARG A 94 -5.68 -0.16 15.87
C ARG A 94 -6.80 0.86 15.91
N ALA A 95 -7.80 0.67 15.05
CA ALA A 95 -9.04 1.42 15.07
C ALA A 95 -10.18 0.42 14.90
N GLY A 96 -10.95 0.18 15.98
CA GLY A 96 -11.93 -0.90 15.99
C GLY A 96 -11.24 -2.26 15.80
N GLU A 97 -11.66 -3.01 14.78
CA GLU A 97 -11.05 -4.28 14.40
C GLU A 97 -9.87 -4.10 13.42
N GLY A 98 -9.70 -2.90 12.90
CA GLY A 98 -8.68 -2.60 11.89
C GLY A 98 -7.29 -2.38 12.48
N HIS A 99 -6.27 -2.78 11.73
CA HIS A 99 -4.87 -2.47 11.96
C HIS A 99 -4.37 -1.55 10.87
N TRP A 100 -3.56 -0.59 11.23
CA TRP A 100 -2.85 0.23 10.25
C TRP A 100 -1.43 0.52 10.72
N CYS A 101 -0.56 0.76 9.77
CA CYS A 101 0.77 1.27 10.05
C CYS A 101 1.21 2.23 8.95
N VAL A 102 2.12 3.11 9.32
CA VAL A 102 2.79 4.04 8.40
C VAL A 102 4.28 3.81 8.52
N LEU A 103 4.91 3.47 7.41
CA LEU A 103 6.34 3.19 7.35
C LEU A 103 7.02 4.20 6.42
N THR A 104 8.19 4.64 6.82
CA THR A 104 9.06 5.48 6.00
C THR A 104 10.46 4.87 5.92
N ARG A 105 11.13 5.07 4.81
CA ARG A 105 12.53 4.63 4.67
C ARG A 105 13.44 5.48 5.53
N ALA A 106 14.35 4.81 6.19
CA ALA A 106 15.40 5.49 6.95
C ALA A 106 16.40 6.20 6.01
#